data_efcf8477c82439e85fdfe2eeb85a5d4c
#
_entry.id   efcf8477c82439e85fdfe2eeb85a5d4c
#
_cell.length_a   1.000
_cell.length_b   1.000
_cell.length_c   1.000
_cell.angle_alpha   90.00
_cell.angle_beta   90.00
_cell.angle_gamma   90.00
#
_symmetry.space_group_name_H-M   'P 1'
#
loop_
_entity.id
_entity.type
_entity.pdbx_description
1 polymer ?
#
loop_
_entity_poly.entity_id
_entity_poly.type
_entity_poly.pdbx_seq_one_letter_code
_entity_poly.pdbx_strand_id
1 'polypeptide(L)'
;MYERYNDKSFTILGFPCNQFGSQEPKPNKDIQNFIKRYNVRFPVFDKINVNGDKEHPLYTYLKTNVKEKSPVINLLSNSIKWNFTKFLCVNGIPIKKYEPTTSFTQIEKDIKKYI
;
A
#
# COMPACT_ATOMS: atom_id res chain seq x y z
N MET A 1 5.10 6.13 -12.16
CA MET A 1 5.66 6.68 -10.91
C MET A 1 6.92 5.95 -10.46
N TYR A 2 6.86 4.63 -10.31
CA TYR A 2 8.02 3.84 -9.90
C TYR A 2 9.23 4.04 -10.83
N GLU A 3 9.01 4.01 -12.12
CA GLU A 3 10.07 4.11 -13.12
C GLU A 3 10.78 5.47 -13.14
N ARG A 4 10.11 6.51 -12.67
CA ARG A 4 10.71 7.86 -12.59
C ARG A 4 11.65 8.02 -11.40
N TYR A 5 11.40 7.29 -10.30
CA TYR A 5 12.06 7.58 -9.02
C TYR A 5 12.82 6.41 -8.43
N ASN A 6 12.79 5.23 -9.05
CA ASN A 6 13.42 4.03 -8.49
C ASN A 6 14.95 4.15 -8.33
N ASP A 7 15.57 5.07 -9.04
CA ASP A 7 16.99 5.34 -8.93
C ASP A 7 17.32 6.42 -7.87
N LYS A 8 16.32 6.93 -7.16
CA LYS A 8 16.44 8.04 -6.20
C LYS A 8 16.08 7.62 -4.78
N SER A 9 16.53 6.45 -4.35
CA SER A 9 16.23 5.93 -3.01
C SER A 9 14.73 5.78 -2.77
N PHE A 10 13.99 5.40 -3.78
CA PHE A 10 12.55 5.21 -3.75
C PHE A 10 12.18 3.81 -4.22
N THR A 11 11.20 3.19 -3.58
CA THR A 11 10.60 1.95 -4.07
C THR A 11 9.12 1.90 -3.73
N ILE A 12 8.42 0.97 -4.36
CA ILE A 12 7.04 0.64 -4.05
C ILE A 12 7.03 -0.81 -3.59
N LEU A 13 6.26 -1.11 -2.54
CA LEU A 13 6.05 -2.47 -2.06
C LEU A 13 4.57 -2.80 -2.22
N GLY A 14 4.27 -3.85 -2.97
CA GLY A 14 2.90 -4.30 -3.23
C GLY A 14 2.52 -5.48 -2.34
N PHE A 15 1.38 -5.41 -1.68
CA PHE A 15 0.88 -6.47 -0.81
C PHE A 15 -0.53 -6.86 -1.25
N PRO A 16 -0.69 -7.99 -2.00
CA PRO A 16 -2.02 -8.47 -2.39
C PRO A 16 -2.87 -8.82 -1.19
N CYS A 17 -4.18 -8.58 -1.30
CA CYS A 17 -5.11 -8.86 -0.22
C CYS A 17 -6.46 -9.27 -0.81
N ASN A 18 -7.12 -10.29 -0.22
CA ASN A 18 -8.41 -10.78 -0.69
C ASN A 18 -9.58 -10.36 0.21
N GLN A 19 -9.37 -9.43 1.14
CA GLN A 19 -10.40 -9.02 2.10
C GLN A 19 -11.44 -8.03 1.53
N PHE A 20 -11.22 -7.52 0.30
CA PHE A 20 -12.09 -6.49 -0.29
C PHE A 20 -12.79 -7.03 -1.52
N GLY A 21 -14.04 -7.46 -1.35
CA GLY A 21 -14.84 -7.99 -2.45
C GLY A 21 -14.30 -9.25 -3.09
N SER A 22 -13.42 -9.98 -2.40
CA SER A 22 -12.75 -11.19 -2.91
C SER A 22 -12.14 -10.98 -4.31
N GLN A 23 -11.52 -9.83 -4.53
CA GLN A 23 -10.95 -9.45 -5.83
C GLN A 23 -9.56 -10.06 -6.10
N GLU A 24 -8.95 -10.71 -5.09
CA GLU A 24 -7.66 -11.37 -5.23
C GLU A 24 -7.69 -12.78 -4.64
N PRO A 25 -8.57 -13.68 -5.16
CA PRO A 25 -8.77 -15.02 -4.56
C PRO A 25 -7.68 -16.02 -4.92
N LYS A 26 -6.87 -15.77 -5.95
CA LYS A 26 -5.93 -16.74 -6.48
C LYS A 26 -4.73 -16.97 -5.54
N PRO A 27 -4.10 -18.18 -5.60
CA PRO A 27 -2.87 -18.44 -4.84
C PRO A 27 -1.74 -17.49 -5.22
N ASN A 28 -0.79 -17.31 -4.32
CA ASN A 28 0.37 -16.43 -4.53
C ASN A 28 1.13 -16.72 -5.82
N LYS A 29 1.28 -17.99 -6.17
CA LYS A 29 1.94 -18.40 -7.42
C LYS A 29 1.23 -17.81 -8.65
N ASP A 30 -0.10 -17.86 -8.67
CA ASP A 30 -0.90 -17.32 -9.78
C ASP A 30 -0.81 -15.81 -9.86
N ILE A 31 -0.81 -15.14 -8.70
CA ILE A 31 -0.61 -13.71 -8.61
C ILE A 31 0.74 -13.31 -9.20
N GLN A 32 1.81 -14.00 -8.82
CA GLN A 32 3.15 -13.73 -9.34
C GLN A 32 3.23 -13.94 -10.85
N ASN A 33 2.59 -14.98 -11.38
CA ASN A 33 2.54 -15.22 -12.82
C ASN A 33 1.75 -14.14 -13.57
N PHE A 34 0.66 -13.66 -12.95
CA PHE A 34 -0.19 -12.60 -13.51
C PHE A 34 0.57 -11.28 -13.63
N ILE A 35 1.24 -10.85 -12.58
CA ILE A 35 1.96 -9.58 -12.59
C ILE A 35 3.14 -9.56 -13.54
N LYS A 36 3.76 -10.71 -13.81
CA LYS A 36 4.84 -10.80 -14.81
C LYS A 36 4.40 -10.39 -16.20
N ARG A 37 3.13 -10.62 -16.53
CA ARG A 37 2.57 -10.24 -17.84
C ARG A 37 2.47 -8.72 -18.02
N TYR A 38 2.40 -7.98 -16.90
CA TYR A 38 2.29 -6.54 -16.91
C TYR A 38 3.61 -5.82 -16.64
N ASN A 39 4.71 -6.59 -16.62
CA ASN A 39 6.04 -6.04 -16.47
C ASN A 39 6.21 -5.19 -15.20
N VAL A 40 5.60 -5.63 -14.09
CA VAL A 40 5.74 -4.99 -12.80
C VAL A 40 7.14 -5.22 -12.27
N ARG A 41 7.87 -4.15 -11.98
CA ARG A 41 9.29 -4.21 -11.57
C ARG A 41 9.52 -4.00 -10.09
N PHE A 42 8.56 -3.43 -9.37
CA PHE A 42 8.70 -3.28 -7.91
C PHE A 42 8.32 -4.58 -7.21
N PRO A 43 8.81 -4.80 -5.97
CA PRO A 43 8.49 -6.01 -5.21
C PRO A 43 6.99 -6.14 -4.93
N VAL A 44 6.44 -7.33 -5.22
CA VAL A 44 5.07 -7.70 -4.84
C VAL A 44 5.18 -8.95 -3.99
N PHE A 45 4.70 -8.86 -2.77
CA PHE A 45 4.85 -9.90 -1.77
C PHE A 45 3.70 -10.89 -1.79
N ASP A 46 3.75 -11.88 -0.93
CA ASP A 46 2.67 -12.84 -0.76
C ASP A 46 1.42 -12.15 -0.22
N LYS A 47 0.26 -12.74 -0.54
CA LYS A 47 -1.03 -12.25 -0.07
C LYS A 47 -1.06 -12.20 1.47
N ILE A 48 -1.59 -11.11 2.01
CA ILE A 48 -1.72 -10.92 3.46
C ILE A 48 -3.12 -10.43 3.81
N ASN A 49 -3.44 -10.46 5.10
CA ASN A 49 -4.59 -9.75 5.65
C ASN A 49 -4.14 -8.42 6.24
N VAL A 50 -4.92 -7.39 6.02
CA VAL A 50 -4.63 -6.04 6.49
C VAL A 50 -5.57 -5.57 7.59
N ASN A 51 -6.62 -6.34 7.86
CA ASN A 51 -7.61 -6.10 8.92
C ASN A 51 -7.93 -7.41 9.66
N GLY A 52 -8.41 -7.28 10.89
CA GLY A 52 -8.95 -8.40 11.68
C GLY A 52 -7.90 -9.17 12.45
N ASP A 53 -8.31 -10.35 12.94
CA ASP A 53 -7.49 -11.16 13.87
C ASP A 53 -6.19 -11.67 13.25
N LYS A 54 -6.17 -11.87 11.95
CA LYS A 54 -5.01 -12.38 11.20
C LYS A 54 -4.25 -11.30 10.44
N GLU A 55 -4.46 -10.07 10.82
CA GLU A 55 -3.80 -8.92 10.23
C GLU A 55 -2.29 -9.07 10.33
N HIS A 56 -1.60 -8.80 9.20
CA HIS A 56 -0.14 -8.86 9.18
C HIS A 56 0.45 -7.76 10.09
N PRO A 57 1.50 -8.07 10.87
CA PRO A 57 2.11 -7.09 11.79
C PRO A 57 2.54 -5.79 11.13
N LEU A 58 2.96 -5.82 9.86
CA LEU A 58 3.30 -4.62 9.12
C LEU A 58 2.12 -3.64 9.07
N TYR A 59 0.90 -4.15 8.79
CA TYR A 59 -0.27 -3.28 8.69
C TYR A 59 -0.75 -2.82 10.05
N THR A 60 -0.57 -3.60 11.10
CA THR A 60 -0.78 -3.14 12.47
C THR A 60 0.11 -1.93 12.76
N TYR A 61 1.39 -2.04 12.40
CA TYR A 61 2.35 -0.95 12.57
C TYR A 61 1.96 0.29 11.77
N LEU A 62 1.65 0.13 10.48
CA LEU A 62 1.32 1.24 9.60
C LEU A 62 0.07 1.99 10.08
N LYS A 63 -1.00 1.24 10.39
CA LYS A 63 -2.26 1.84 10.81
C LYS A 63 -2.16 2.55 12.15
N THR A 64 -1.35 2.01 13.07
CA THR A 64 -1.20 2.57 14.41
C THR A 64 -0.31 3.81 14.42
N ASN A 65 0.74 3.82 13.60
CA ASN A 65 1.81 4.81 13.68
C ASN A 65 1.79 5.89 12.60
N VAL A 66 0.89 5.81 11.63
CA VAL A 66 0.84 6.82 10.57
C VAL A 66 0.58 8.21 11.17
N LYS A 67 1.42 9.17 10.81
CA LYS A 67 1.39 10.51 11.40
C LYS A 67 0.25 11.35 10.85
N GLU A 68 0.01 11.28 9.55
CA GLU A 68 -1.04 12.04 8.88
C GLU A 68 -2.04 11.06 8.27
N LYS A 69 -3.24 11.02 8.84
CA LYS A 69 -4.31 10.15 8.37
C LYS A 69 -5.10 10.83 7.26
N SER A 70 -5.76 10.01 6.42
CA SER A 70 -6.60 10.57 5.37
C SER A 70 -7.77 11.37 5.95
N PRO A 71 -8.29 12.38 5.22
CA PRO A 71 -9.39 13.21 5.72
C PRO A 71 -10.71 12.46 5.87
N VAL A 72 -10.87 11.31 5.25
CA VAL A 72 -12.04 10.46 5.45
C VAL A 72 -11.85 9.70 6.75
N ILE A 73 -12.26 10.32 7.85
CA ILE A 73 -11.98 9.80 9.18
C ILE A 73 -13.15 8.99 9.68
N ASN A 74 -12.90 7.73 9.95
CA ASN A 74 -13.68 7.02 10.93
C ASN A 74 -12.89 7.08 12.24
N LEU A 75 -13.31 7.95 13.15
CA LEU A 75 -12.62 8.17 14.43
C LEU A 75 -12.58 6.92 15.31
N LEU A 76 -13.43 5.95 15.04
CA LEU A 76 -13.55 4.73 15.83
C LEU A 76 -12.83 3.54 15.22
N SER A 77 -12.29 3.68 14.00
CA SER A 77 -11.64 2.56 13.32
C SER A 77 -10.52 3.05 12.42
N ASN A 78 -9.38 2.37 12.50
CA ASN A 78 -8.26 2.56 11.59
C ASN A 78 -8.21 1.49 10.49
N SER A 79 -9.30 0.73 10.31
CA SER A 79 -9.37 -0.33 9.30
C SER A 79 -9.08 0.19 7.90
N ILE A 80 -8.38 -0.63 7.12
CA ILE A 80 -8.27 -0.40 5.68
C ILE A 80 -9.65 -0.66 5.06
N LYS A 81 -10.12 0.26 4.23
CA LYS A 81 -11.50 0.22 3.73
C LYS A 81 -11.66 -0.45 2.38
N TRP A 82 -10.61 -0.44 1.54
CA TRP A 82 -10.68 -1.02 0.21
C TRP A 82 -9.29 -1.27 -0.37
N ASN A 83 -9.25 -1.95 -1.53
CA ASN A 83 -8.02 -2.16 -2.29
C ASN A 83 -7.35 -0.82 -2.68
N PHE A 84 -6.05 -0.86 -2.92
CA PHE A 84 -5.25 0.28 -3.35
C PHE A 84 -5.10 1.42 -2.34
N THR A 85 -5.39 1.17 -1.08
CA THR A 85 -4.96 2.06 -0.01
C THR A 85 -3.43 2.05 0.05
N LYS A 86 -2.83 3.21 0.21
CA LYS A 86 -1.38 3.37 0.17
C LYS A 86 -0.88 4.07 1.42
N PHE A 87 0.34 3.74 1.80
CA PHE A 87 1.07 4.44 2.87
C PHE A 87 2.38 4.95 2.31
N LEU A 88 2.68 6.21 2.56
CA LEU A 88 4.00 6.78 2.29
C LEU A 88 4.85 6.66 3.55
N CYS A 89 5.99 5.97 3.41
CA CYS A 89 6.92 5.75 4.50
C CYS A 89 8.26 6.41 4.19
N VAL A 90 8.88 7.01 5.18
CA VAL A 90 10.21 7.59 5.08
C VAL A 90 11.08 6.96 6.16
N ASN A 91 12.16 6.28 5.74
CA ASN A 91 13.05 5.55 6.64
C ASN A 91 12.29 4.58 7.57
N GLY A 92 11.30 3.89 7.03
CA GLY A 92 10.50 2.93 7.78
C GLY A 92 9.38 3.53 8.64
N ILE A 93 9.20 4.86 8.62
CA ILE A 93 8.18 5.53 9.41
C ILE A 93 7.02 5.94 8.49
N PRO A 94 5.78 5.46 8.75
CA PRO A 94 4.63 5.86 7.94
C PRO A 94 4.26 7.31 8.25
N ILE A 95 4.26 8.15 7.22
CA ILE A 95 3.99 9.57 7.42
C ILE A 95 2.61 9.98 6.90
N LYS A 96 2.07 9.27 5.90
CA LYS A 96 0.77 9.61 5.33
C LYS A 96 0.08 8.38 4.78
N LYS A 97 -1.25 8.33 4.95
CA LYS A 97 -2.12 7.32 4.38
C LYS A 97 -2.94 7.95 3.25
N TYR A 98 -3.05 7.23 2.13
CA TYR A 98 -3.85 7.67 0.98
C TYR A 98 -5.00 6.70 0.73
N GLU A 99 -6.21 7.24 0.58
CA GLU A 99 -7.34 6.46 0.14
C GLU A 99 -7.19 6.06 -1.33
N PRO A 100 -7.90 5.00 -1.80
CA PRO A 100 -7.75 4.51 -3.18
C PRO A 100 -8.00 5.57 -4.24
N THR A 101 -8.86 6.54 -3.97
CA THR A 101 -9.25 7.59 -4.91
C THR A 101 -8.28 8.76 -4.99
N THR A 102 -7.26 8.80 -4.14
CA THR A 102 -6.26 9.87 -4.18
C THR A 102 -5.50 9.85 -5.50
N SER A 103 -5.36 11.00 -6.15
CA SER A 103 -4.68 11.07 -7.44
C SER A 103 -3.19 10.77 -7.33
N PHE A 104 -2.63 10.15 -8.35
CA PHE A 104 -1.18 9.92 -8.40
C PHE A 104 -0.39 11.21 -8.43
N THR A 105 -0.93 12.26 -9.00
CA THR A 105 -0.31 13.59 -9.01
C THR A 105 -0.07 14.11 -7.59
N GLN A 106 -1.06 13.94 -6.71
CA GLN A 106 -0.93 14.36 -5.32
C GLN A 106 0.10 13.51 -4.57
N ILE A 107 0.07 12.19 -4.77
CA ILE A 107 1.02 11.27 -4.14
C ILE A 107 2.45 11.58 -4.60
N GLU A 108 2.64 11.78 -5.89
CA GLU A 108 3.94 12.13 -6.48
C GLU A 108 4.49 13.42 -5.91
N LYS A 109 3.64 14.42 -5.73
CA LYS A 109 4.00 15.70 -5.13
C LYS A 109 4.54 15.53 -3.70
N ASP A 110 3.90 14.66 -2.92
CA ASP A 110 4.35 14.36 -1.57
C ASP A 110 5.67 13.59 -1.57
N ILE A 111 5.83 12.63 -2.48
CA ILE A 111 7.08 11.85 -2.61
C ILE A 111 8.26 12.77 -2.91
N LYS A 112 8.08 13.75 -3.78
CA LYS A 112 9.14 14.68 -4.17
C LYS A 112 9.73 15.48 -3.01
N LYS A 113 9.01 15.60 -1.92
CA LYS A 113 9.51 16.29 -0.73
C LYS A 113 10.64 15.53 -0.03
N TYR A 114 10.81 14.26 -0.34
CA TYR A 114 11.72 13.35 0.39
C TYR A 114 12.82 12.74 -0.49
N ILE A 115 12.84 13.08 -1.76
CA ILE A 115 13.84 12.56 -2.70
C ILE A 115 14.58 13.68 -3.44
#